data_45c5a558506151c24dce2c4f209f1d94
#
_entry.id   45c5a558506151c24dce2c4f209f1d94
#
_cell.length_a   1.000
_cell.length_b   1.000
_cell.length_c   1.000
_cell.angle_alpha   90.00
_cell.angle_beta   90.00
_cell.angle_gamma   90.00
#
_symmetry.space_group_name_H-M   'P 1'
#
loop_
_entity.id
_entity.type
_entity.pdbx_description
1 polymer ?
#
loop_
_entity_poly.entity_id
_entity_poly.type
_entity_poly.pdbx_seq_one_letter_code
_entity_poly.pdbx_strand_id
1 'polypeptide(L)'
;MNTELLIIGGGASGICAGIQAARMGIKTLIIEESSMVGGMFNAAGVTAFDGNKYAVGGGIFGEFRKKIEDHYGGPDNTFTGWISLTCFEPRVGQKALDELIASAGDNLTIWYNTKLVSIIKEANTIKGAIVEPQNSGDSEVSKFRSSEVPVYADITVEATEYGDVLYLAGLPFRFGRESTFESGEPSAPHDPDEIIQDLTYCAILKKDPDNIKIVPPSENYDPERFVNSTAEHSNSSDEVYLNHKLHNWESFISYATLPGDKYLLNWPFRSNDYPTTAEIYDDFEKRKWHLEKAKELTRDYIHYMQTKLGHPEWGIDESAYDTPDNFPPIPYVRESRRGIGNYYMREWDVVPDEYTLR
;
A
#
# COMPACT_ATOMS: atom_id res chain seq x y z
N MET A 1 9.34 3.39 -27.69
CA MET A 1 9.21 4.76 -27.15
C MET A 1 10.47 5.11 -26.39
N ASN A 2 10.84 6.42 -26.27
CA ASN A 2 12.04 6.83 -25.51
C ASN A 2 11.65 7.91 -24.49
N THR A 3 12.25 7.82 -23.30
CA THR A 3 12.14 8.83 -22.24
C THR A 3 13.53 8.98 -21.56
N GLU A 4 13.76 10.03 -20.79
CA GLU A 4 15.02 10.17 -20.03
C GLU A 4 14.95 9.35 -18.74
N LEU A 5 13.78 9.38 -18.07
CA LEU A 5 13.53 8.63 -16.84
C LEU A 5 12.30 7.73 -17.00
N LEU A 6 12.47 6.45 -16.77
CA LEU A 6 11.39 5.47 -16.69
C LEU A 6 11.24 5.01 -15.23
N ILE A 7 10.05 5.16 -14.68
CA ILE A 7 9.71 4.70 -13.33
C ILE A 7 8.69 3.58 -13.48
N ILE A 8 9.02 2.41 -12.95
CA ILE A 8 8.12 1.25 -12.91
C ILE A 8 7.50 1.19 -11.52
N GLY A 9 6.19 1.41 -11.45
CA GLY A 9 5.40 1.55 -10.24
C GLY A 9 5.11 3.02 -9.90
N GLY A 10 3.83 3.37 -9.82
CA GLY A 10 3.33 4.69 -9.39
C GLY A 10 3.01 4.74 -7.89
N GLY A 11 3.65 3.88 -7.08
CA GLY A 11 3.53 3.88 -5.62
C GLY A 11 4.00 5.17 -4.97
N ALA A 12 4.06 5.23 -3.65
CA ALA A 12 4.45 6.43 -2.90
C ALA A 12 5.80 7.01 -3.36
N SER A 13 6.80 6.15 -3.52
CA SER A 13 8.14 6.54 -3.98
C SER A 13 8.17 6.91 -5.45
N GLY A 14 7.51 6.12 -6.30
CA GLY A 14 7.50 6.32 -7.74
C GLY A 14 6.83 7.63 -8.15
N ILE A 15 5.66 7.95 -7.59
CA ILE A 15 4.97 9.19 -7.91
C ILE A 15 5.73 10.42 -7.41
N CYS A 16 6.32 10.36 -6.21
CA CYS A 16 7.14 11.46 -5.70
C CYS A 16 8.42 11.67 -6.54
N ALA A 17 9.08 10.59 -6.93
CA ALA A 17 10.26 10.66 -7.81
C ALA A 17 9.90 11.27 -9.18
N GLY A 18 8.77 10.84 -9.76
CA GLY A 18 8.30 11.33 -11.04
C GLY A 18 7.94 12.81 -11.03
N ILE A 19 7.19 13.26 -10.04
CA ILE A 19 6.83 14.67 -9.86
C ILE A 19 8.10 15.52 -9.72
N GLN A 20 9.05 15.09 -8.86
CA GLN A 20 10.27 15.85 -8.65
C GLN A 20 11.15 15.89 -9.90
N ALA A 21 11.32 14.79 -10.60
CA ALA A 21 12.12 14.73 -11.82
C ALA A 21 11.52 15.65 -12.92
N ALA A 22 10.21 15.59 -13.11
CA ALA A 22 9.53 16.44 -14.09
C ALA A 22 9.65 17.94 -13.75
N ARG A 23 9.54 18.33 -12.49
CA ARG A 23 9.79 19.70 -12.01
C ARG A 23 11.23 20.17 -12.27
N MET A 24 12.18 19.22 -12.32
CA MET A 24 13.58 19.50 -12.68
C MET A 24 13.81 19.54 -14.21
N GLY A 25 12.77 19.37 -15.02
CA GLY A 25 12.84 19.40 -16.48
C GLY A 25 13.15 18.07 -17.14
N ILE A 26 13.17 16.97 -16.37
CA ILE A 26 13.46 15.62 -16.87
C ILE A 26 12.19 15.00 -17.48
N LYS A 27 12.27 14.56 -18.72
CA LYS A 27 11.17 13.84 -19.38
C LYS A 27 10.97 12.47 -18.74
N THR A 28 9.89 12.33 -17.99
CA THR A 28 9.61 11.19 -17.11
C THR A 28 8.35 10.45 -17.56
N LEU A 29 8.44 9.12 -17.61
CA LEU A 29 7.31 8.22 -17.78
C LEU A 29 7.19 7.33 -16.56
N ILE A 30 6.01 7.28 -15.95
CA ILE A 30 5.64 6.32 -14.91
C ILE A 30 4.77 5.24 -15.55
N ILE A 31 5.07 3.99 -15.26
CA ILE A 31 4.23 2.82 -15.59
C ILE A 31 3.55 2.38 -14.31
N GLU A 32 2.22 2.41 -14.30
CA GLU A 32 1.40 1.99 -13.14
C GLU A 32 0.43 0.89 -13.55
N GLU A 33 0.50 -0.25 -12.83
CA GLU A 33 -0.33 -1.42 -13.12
C GLU A 33 -1.80 -1.22 -12.78
N SER A 34 -2.07 -0.40 -11.78
CA SER A 34 -3.44 -0.09 -11.32
C SER A 34 -4.03 1.15 -12.01
N SER A 35 -5.27 1.45 -11.67
CA SER A 35 -5.95 2.68 -12.12
C SER A 35 -5.62 3.92 -11.28
N MET A 36 -4.80 3.78 -10.23
CA MET A 36 -4.51 4.85 -9.26
C MET A 36 -3.03 4.86 -8.91
N VAL A 37 -2.49 6.05 -8.64
CA VAL A 37 -1.14 6.24 -8.09
C VAL A 37 -1.17 6.50 -6.59
N GLY A 38 0.02 6.52 -5.97
CA GLY A 38 0.19 6.78 -4.54
C GLY A 38 0.39 5.52 -3.72
N GLY A 39 0.24 4.32 -4.32
CA GLY A 39 0.52 3.05 -3.67
C GLY A 39 -0.14 2.93 -2.29
N MET A 40 0.64 2.64 -1.28
CA MET A 40 0.20 2.39 0.09
C MET A 40 -0.78 3.45 0.61
N PHE A 41 -0.47 4.75 0.48
CA PHE A 41 -1.25 5.82 1.11
C PHE A 41 -2.50 6.24 0.31
N ASN A 42 -2.72 5.70 -0.89
CA ASN A 42 -3.88 6.03 -1.70
C ASN A 42 -4.49 4.80 -2.38
N ALA A 43 -3.80 4.20 -3.34
CA ALA A 43 -4.29 3.07 -4.13
C ALA A 43 -4.54 1.80 -3.28
N ALA A 44 -3.79 1.58 -2.19
CA ALA A 44 -3.99 0.46 -1.25
C ALA A 44 -4.91 0.81 -0.06
N GLY A 45 -5.36 2.05 0.04
CA GLY A 45 -6.36 2.47 1.02
C GLY A 45 -5.82 2.83 2.40
N VAL A 46 -4.51 2.86 2.66
CA VAL A 46 -3.95 3.27 3.97
C VAL A 46 -3.93 4.80 4.06
N THR A 47 -5.09 5.40 4.17
CA THR A 47 -5.28 6.85 4.15
C THR A 47 -5.18 7.50 5.54
N ALA A 48 -4.22 7.02 6.31
CA ALA A 48 -3.88 7.50 7.64
C ALA A 48 -2.37 7.41 7.84
N PHE A 49 -1.67 8.54 7.84
CA PHE A 49 -0.21 8.55 8.04
C PHE A 49 0.13 8.37 9.51
N ASP A 50 0.73 7.26 9.86
CA ASP A 50 1.27 7.02 11.18
C ASP A 50 2.75 7.43 11.31
N GLY A 51 3.33 7.24 12.50
CA GLY A 51 4.73 7.47 12.77
C GLY A 51 5.03 8.71 13.58
N ASN A 52 6.27 9.21 13.47
CA ASN A 52 6.73 10.32 14.28
C ASN A 52 6.09 11.65 13.83
N LYS A 53 5.24 12.21 14.68
CA LYS A 53 4.58 13.51 14.42
C LYS A 53 5.53 14.70 14.19
N TYR A 54 6.79 14.59 14.64
CA TYR A 54 7.81 15.62 14.44
C TYR A 54 8.58 15.43 13.12
N ALA A 55 8.47 14.28 12.46
CA ALA A 55 9.04 14.00 11.15
C ALA A 55 8.13 14.43 9.99
N VAL A 56 7.07 15.16 10.27
CA VAL A 56 6.14 15.70 9.27
C VAL A 56 6.82 16.84 8.52
N GLY A 57 7.34 16.51 7.37
CA GLY A 57 8.30 17.36 6.71
C GLY A 57 7.77 18.22 5.57
N GLY A 58 8.71 18.74 4.83
CA GLY A 58 8.54 19.47 3.59
C GLY A 58 8.52 18.55 2.36
N GLY A 59 8.91 19.12 1.22
CA GLY A 59 8.91 18.41 -0.06
C GLY A 59 7.51 18.03 -0.51
N ILE A 60 7.43 17.08 -1.41
CA ILE A 60 6.16 16.63 -2.02
C ILE A 60 5.20 16.05 -0.95
N PHE A 61 5.72 15.36 0.06
CA PHE A 61 4.87 14.88 1.17
C PHE A 61 4.21 16.02 1.93
N GLY A 62 4.96 17.08 2.26
CA GLY A 62 4.40 18.29 2.90
C GLY A 62 3.37 19.00 2.03
N GLU A 63 3.61 19.07 0.70
CA GLU A 63 2.64 19.63 -0.24
C GLU A 63 1.36 18.80 -0.30
N PHE A 64 1.49 17.47 -0.37
CA PHE A 64 0.37 16.54 -0.37
C PHE A 64 -0.47 16.69 0.91
N ARG A 65 0.19 16.60 2.08
CA ARG A 65 -0.46 16.75 3.37
C ARG A 65 -1.19 18.09 3.49
N LYS A 66 -0.54 19.19 3.06
CA LYS A 66 -1.18 20.51 3.08
C LYS A 66 -2.45 20.55 2.24
N LYS A 67 -2.49 19.93 1.06
CA LYS A 67 -3.68 19.85 0.21
C LYS A 67 -4.82 19.10 0.89
N ILE A 68 -4.50 18.00 1.61
CA ILE A 68 -5.47 17.26 2.43
C ILE A 68 -6.02 18.18 3.54
N GLU A 69 -5.15 18.82 4.31
CA GLU A 69 -5.54 19.72 5.40
C GLU A 69 -6.38 20.89 4.88
N ASP A 70 -6.00 21.50 3.77
CA ASP A 70 -6.75 22.61 3.15
C ASP A 70 -8.15 22.15 2.69
N HIS A 71 -8.28 20.93 2.17
CA HIS A 71 -9.57 20.37 1.77
C HIS A 71 -10.55 20.29 2.96
N TYR A 72 -10.07 19.85 4.11
CA TYR A 72 -10.91 19.71 5.32
C TYR A 72 -10.96 20.98 6.19
N GLY A 73 -10.32 22.07 5.76
CA GLY A 73 -10.37 23.36 6.48
C GLY A 73 -9.40 23.46 7.66
N GLY A 74 -8.37 22.63 7.69
CA GLY A 74 -7.26 22.69 8.64
C GLY A 74 -6.85 21.35 9.23
N PRO A 75 -5.66 21.28 9.86
CA PRO A 75 -5.10 20.03 10.39
C PRO A 75 -5.95 19.38 11.49
N ASP A 76 -6.66 20.16 12.30
CA ASP A 76 -7.50 19.64 13.37
C ASP A 76 -8.66 18.78 12.82
N ASN A 77 -9.11 19.03 11.60
CA ASN A 77 -10.19 18.29 10.95
C ASN A 77 -9.73 17.00 10.27
N THR A 78 -8.42 16.75 10.22
CA THR A 78 -7.83 15.50 9.74
C THR A 78 -7.40 14.57 10.87
N PHE A 79 -7.36 15.04 12.10
CA PHE A 79 -7.06 14.24 13.29
C PHE A 79 -8.32 13.54 13.80
N THR A 80 -8.79 12.56 13.04
CA THR A 80 -10.05 11.85 13.31
C THR A 80 -9.86 10.45 13.87
N GLY A 81 -8.69 9.86 13.68
CA GLY A 81 -8.30 8.55 14.23
C GLY A 81 -7.08 8.66 15.14
N TRP A 82 -6.96 7.81 16.17
CA TRP A 82 -5.84 7.92 17.11
C TRP A 82 -4.49 7.42 16.55
N ILE A 83 -4.50 6.70 15.42
CA ILE A 83 -3.27 6.23 14.78
C ILE A 83 -2.51 7.34 14.06
N SER A 84 -3.19 8.36 13.57
CA SER A 84 -2.61 9.35 12.69
C SER A 84 -3.07 10.77 13.00
N LEU A 85 -2.17 11.73 12.77
CA LEU A 85 -2.51 13.15 12.75
C LEU A 85 -3.19 13.58 11.44
N THR A 86 -3.14 12.75 10.40
CA THR A 86 -3.68 13.07 9.07
C THR A 86 -4.40 11.85 8.52
N CYS A 87 -5.71 11.80 8.79
CA CYS A 87 -6.63 10.84 8.21
C CYS A 87 -7.43 11.51 7.09
N PHE A 88 -7.68 10.81 5.99
CA PHE A 88 -8.38 11.38 4.85
C PHE A 88 -9.12 10.31 4.03
N GLU A 89 -10.07 10.74 3.24
CA GLU A 89 -10.78 9.86 2.31
C GLU A 89 -9.93 9.60 1.05
N PRO A 90 -9.94 8.38 0.48
CA PRO A 90 -9.17 8.06 -0.74
C PRO A 90 -9.40 9.04 -1.89
N ARG A 91 -10.64 9.50 -2.09
CA ARG A 91 -10.98 10.49 -3.13
C ARG A 91 -10.29 11.84 -2.92
N VAL A 92 -10.13 12.24 -1.67
CA VAL A 92 -9.40 13.48 -1.34
C VAL A 92 -7.91 13.29 -1.59
N GLY A 93 -7.37 12.13 -1.23
CA GLY A 93 -5.99 11.75 -1.55
C GLY A 93 -5.72 11.75 -3.05
N GLN A 94 -6.59 11.13 -3.84
CA GLN A 94 -6.46 11.12 -5.29
C GLN A 94 -6.48 12.53 -5.88
N LYS A 95 -7.44 13.37 -5.47
CA LYS A 95 -7.51 14.76 -5.92
C LYS A 95 -6.23 15.54 -5.60
N ALA A 96 -5.68 15.37 -4.39
CA ALA A 96 -4.43 16.03 -4.00
C ALA A 96 -3.24 15.58 -4.86
N LEU A 97 -3.17 14.28 -5.20
CA LEU A 97 -2.16 13.74 -6.13
C LEU A 97 -2.36 14.28 -7.55
N ASP A 98 -3.58 14.31 -8.07
CA ASP A 98 -3.87 14.85 -9.41
C ASP A 98 -3.41 16.30 -9.54
N GLU A 99 -3.63 17.11 -8.52
CA GLU A 99 -3.15 18.50 -8.48
C GLU A 99 -1.62 18.60 -8.44
N LEU A 100 -0.94 17.70 -7.73
CA LEU A 100 0.52 17.64 -7.69
C LEU A 100 1.09 17.18 -9.03
N ILE A 101 0.50 16.17 -9.65
CA ILE A 101 0.84 15.69 -11.00
C ILE A 101 0.70 16.82 -12.01
N ALA A 102 -0.45 17.53 -12.00
CA ALA A 102 -0.67 18.66 -12.89
C ALA A 102 0.37 19.78 -12.68
N SER A 103 0.83 20.00 -11.44
CA SER A 103 1.87 20.99 -11.14
C SER A 103 3.27 20.61 -11.64
N ALA A 104 3.49 19.35 -12.01
CA ALA A 104 4.76 18.89 -12.57
C ALA A 104 4.91 19.25 -14.06
N GLY A 105 3.81 19.65 -14.73
CA GLY A 105 3.81 20.08 -16.13
C GLY A 105 3.97 18.94 -17.14
N ASP A 106 4.29 19.30 -18.39
CA ASP A 106 4.29 18.38 -19.53
C ASP A 106 5.44 17.36 -19.54
N ASN A 107 6.38 17.47 -18.60
CA ASN A 107 7.48 16.52 -18.49
C ASN A 107 7.10 15.22 -17.77
N LEU A 108 5.91 15.13 -17.15
CA LEU A 108 5.42 13.93 -16.49
C LEU A 108 4.30 13.29 -17.30
N THR A 109 4.51 12.04 -17.68
CA THR A 109 3.49 11.18 -18.28
C THR A 109 3.29 9.97 -17.40
N ILE A 110 2.04 9.53 -17.19
CA ILE A 110 1.72 8.32 -16.43
C ILE A 110 0.87 7.42 -17.31
N TRP A 111 1.31 6.17 -17.46
CA TRP A 111 0.53 5.13 -18.10
C TRP A 111 -0.10 4.24 -17.03
N TYR A 112 -1.36 4.47 -16.75
CA TYR A 112 -2.18 3.66 -15.84
C TYR A 112 -2.59 2.33 -16.51
N ASN A 113 -2.99 1.36 -15.70
CA ASN A 113 -3.42 0.05 -16.16
C ASN A 113 -2.42 -0.57 -17.14
N THR A 114 -1.13 -0.43 -16.85
CA THR A 114 -0.04 -0.87 -17.72
C THR A 114 0.88 -1.81 -16.97
N LYS A 115 0.91 -3.06 -17.40
CA LYS A 115 1.68 -4.14 -16.75
C LYS A 115 3.13 -4.13 -17.23
N LEU A 116 4.06 -4.36 -16.31
CA LEU A 116 5.44 -4.71 -16.62
C LEU A 116 5.50 -6.16 -17.16
N VAL A 117 6.11 -6.37 -18.32
CA VAL A 117 6.28 -7.71 -18.91
C VAL A 117 7.71 -8.22 -18.73
N SER A 118 8.69 -7.39 -19.09
CA SER A 118 10.10 -7.77 -18.98
C SER A 118 11.02 -6.55 -18.98
N ILE A 119 12.29 -6.78 -18.63
CA ILE A 119 13.32 -5.73 -18.59
C ILE A 119 14.23 -5.87 -19.82
N ILE A 120 14.46 -4.73 -20.49
CA ILE A 120 15.41 -4.64 -21.61
C ILE A 120 16.80 -4.40 -21.02
N LYS A 121 17.72 -5.34 -21.24
CA LYS A 121 19.13 -5.27 -20.78
C LYS A 121 20.11 -5.39 -21.92
N GLU A 122 21.22 -4.65 -21.82
CA GLU A 122 22.42 -4.82 -22.61
C GLU A 122 23.59 -5.09 -21.64
N ALA A 123 24.09 -6.30 -21.61
CA ALA A 123 25.06 -6.78 -20.62
C ALA A 123 24.55 -6.50 -19.17
N ASN A 124 25.24 -5.67 -18.42
CA ASN A 124 24.90 -5.31 -17.05
C ASN A 124 24.12 -3.97 -16.92
N THR A 125 23.64 -3.44 -18.05
CA THR A 125 22.94 -2.16 -18.07
C THR A 125 21.48 -2.37 -18.43
N ILE A 126 20.56 -1.86 -17.59
CA ILE A 126 19.14 -1.76 -17.92
C ILE A 126 18.98 -0.62 -18.94
N LYS A 127 18.28 -0.87 -20.03
CA LYS A 127 17.99 0.08 -21.12
C LYS A 127 16.53 0.46 -21.18
N GLY A 128 15.68 -0.16 -20.35
CA GLY A 128 14.26 0.08 -20.32
C GLY A 128 13.47 -1.17 -19.99
N ALA A 129 12.20 -1.18 -20.38
CA ALA A 129 11.27 -2.26 -20.11
C ALA A 129 10.34 -2.53 -21.29
N ILE A 130 9.81 -3.75 -21.36
CA ILE A 130 8.66 -4.09 -22.19
C ILE A 130 7.44 -4.04 -21.28
N VAL A 131 6.42 -3.27 -21.67
CA VAL A 131 5.20 -3.08 -20.92
C VAL A 131 3.98 -3.40 -21.77
N GLU A 132 2.88 -3.80 -21.14
CA GLU A 132 1.64 -4.15 -21.81
C GLU A 132 0.49 -3.30 -21.24
N PRO A 133 0.00 -2.30 -21.99
CA PRO A 133 -1.18 -1.54 -21.61
C PRO A 133 -2.41 -2.45 -21.57
N GLN A 134 -3.09 -2.52 -20.44
CA GLN A 134 -4.37 -3.15 -20.27
C GLN A 134 -5.50 -2.17 -20.70
N ASN A 135 -6.74 -2.52 -20.66
CA ASN A 135 -7.88 -1.70 -21.10
C ASN A 135 -7.95 -0.31 -20.41
N SER A 136 -7.08 0.60 -20.79
CA SER A 136 -7.09 1.98 -20.30
C SER A 136 -7.99 2.87 -21.18
N GLY A 137 -8.76 3.75 -20.54
CA GLY A 137 -9.51 4.80 -21.24
C GLY A 137 -8.61 5.91 -21.83
N ASP A 138 -7.31 5.88 -21.54
CA ASP A 138 -6.34 6.87 -22.01
C ASP A 138 -6.09 6.77 -23.51
N SER A 139 -6.24 7.89 -24.21
CA SER A 139 -6.19 7.97 -25.66
C SER A 139 -4.79 7.71 -26.25
N GLU A 140 -3.72 8.01 -25.54
CA GLU A 140 -2.36 7.76 -26.02
C GLU A 140 -1.96 6.29 -25.83
N VAL A 141 -2.28 5.71 -24.70
CA VAL A 141 -2.00 4.32 -24.36
C VAL A 141 -2.92 3.35 -25.11
N SER A 142 -4.15 3.77 -25.40
CA SER A 142 -5.14 2.97 -26.13
C SER A 142 -4.71 2.57 -27.55
N LYS A 143 -3.73 3.26 -28.14
CA LYS A 143 -3.14 2.90 -29.44
C LYS A 143 -2.36 1.59 -29.39
N PHE A 144 -1.95 1.14 -28.21
CA PHE A 144 -1.10 -0.04 -27.97
C PHE A 144 -1.84 -1.18 -27.26
N ARG A 145 -3.18 -1.14 -27.20
CA ARG A 145 -3.98 -2.15 -26.49
C ARG A 145 -3.58 -3.58 -26.84
N SER A 146 -3.31 -4.36 -25.80
CA SER A 146 -2.95 -5.79 -25.89
C SER A 146 -1.71 -6.06 -26.77
N SER A 147 -0.80 -5.10 -26.86
CA SER A 147 0.49 -5.24 -27.55
C SER A 147 1.60 -4.85 -26.60
N GLU A 148 2.63 -5.68 -26.56
CA GLU A 148 3.87 -5.34 -25.85
C GLU A 148 4.53 -4.10 -26.48
N VAL A 149 4.87 -3.14 -25.64
CA VAL A 149 5.50 -1.88 -26.04
C VAL A 149 6.88 -1.77 -25.42
N PRO A 150 7.96 -1.73 -26.24
CA PRO A 150 9.28 -1.45 -25.71
C PRO A 150 9.41 0.05 -25.37
N VAL A 151 9.79 0.33 -24.14
CA VAL A 151 10.14 1.66 -23.63
C VAL A 151 11.61 1.67 -23.26
N TYR A 152 12.37 2.58 -23.89
CA TYR A 152 13.78 2.77 -23.61
C TYR A 152 13.97 4.02 -22.76
N ALA A 153 14.96 3.99 -21.85
CA ALA A 153 15.26 5.10 -20.97
C ALA A 153 16.76 5.18 -20.65
N ASP A 154 17.22 6.39 -20.33
CA ASP A 154 18.58 6.60 -19.84
C ASP A 154 18.73 6.07 -18.41
N ILE A 155 17.69 6.26 -17.58
CA ILE A 155 17.62 5.77 -16.20
C ILE A 155 16.28 5.04 -15.99
N THR A 156 16.33 3.90 -15.31
CA THR A 156 15.14 3.15 -14.88
C THR A 156 15.11 3.08 -13.35
N VAL A 157 13.97 3.41 -12.76
CA VAL A 157 13.71 3.33 -11.31
C VAL A 157 12.76 2.17 -11.01
N GLU A 158 13.15 1.32 -10.09
CA GLU A 158 12.27 0.33 -9.46
C GLU A 158 11.44 1.01 -8.38
N ALA A 159 10.12 0.99 -8.52
CA ALA A 159 9.17 1.53 -7.55
C ALA A 159 7.89 0.70 -7.47
N THR A 160 7.96 -0.59 -7.89
CA THR A 160 6.82 -1.50 -7.79
C THR A 160 6.59 -1.93 -6.34
N GLU A 161 5.36 -2.26 -6.00
CA GLU A 161 5.00 -2.72 -4.65
C GLU A 161 5.69 -4.07 -4.30
N TYR A 162 6.07 -4.86 -5.32
CA TYR A 162 6.58 -6.22 -5.14
C TYR A 162 8.08 -6.38 -5.46
N GLY A 163 8.79 -5.31 -5.88
CA GLY A 163 10.19 -5.41 -6.32
C GLY A 163 10.34 -6.21 -7.62
N ASP A 164 9.38 -6.12 -8.53
CA ASP A 164 9.32 -6.96 -9.74
C ASP A 164 10.43 -6.65 -10.74
N VAL A 165 10.92 -5.41 -10.80
CA VAL A 165 12.09 -5.06 -11.63
C VAL A 165 13.35 -5.78 -11.13
N LEU A 166 13.53 -5.90 -9.80
CA LEU A 166 14.68 -6.64 -9.25
C LEU A 166 14.68 -8.09 -9.75
N TYR A 167 13.52 -8.74 -9.67
CA TYR A 167 13.33 -10.12 -10.10
C TYR A 167 13.56 -10.30 -11.61
N LEU A 168 12.85 -9.52 -12.42
CA LEU A 168 12.91 -9.63 -13.89
C LEU A 168 14.28 -9.19 -14.47
N ALA A 169 14.98 -8.30 -13.79
CA ALA A 169 16.33 -7.89 -14.17
C ALA A 169 17.42 -8.86 -13.68
N GLY A 170 17.07 -9.84 -12.82
CA GLY A 170 18.03 -10.76 -12.21
C GLY A 170 19.00 -10.05 -11.27
N LEU A 171 18.51 -9.03 -10.55
CA LEU A 171 19.29 -8.31 -9.53
C LEU A 171 19.19 -9.04 -8.19
N PRO A 172 20.23 -8.98 -7.35
CA PRO A 172 20.20 -9.64 -6.06
C PRO A 172 19.20 -8.98 -5.11
N PHE A 173 18.40 -9.78 -4.43
CA PHE A 173 17.46 -9.37 -3.40
C PHE A 173 17.34 -10.45 -2.33
N ARG A 174 16.65 -10.11 -1.24
CA ARG A 174 16.31 -11.04 -0.14
C ARG A 174 14.90 -10.84 0.35
N PHE A 175 14.37 -11.88 1.00
CA PHE A 175 13.18 -11.87 1.83
C PHE A 175 13.55 -12.18 3.28
N GLY A 176 12.59 -11.97 4.19
CA GLY A 176 12.73 -12.34 5.58
C GLY A 176 13.71 -11.44 6.35
N ARG A 177 14.07 -11.86 7.55
CA ARG A 177 14.91 -11.07 8.45
C ARG A 177 16.35 -11.55 8.42
N GLU A 178 17.26 -10.61 8.41
CA GLU A 178 18.69 -10.87 8.58
C GLU A 178 19.00 -11.23 10.03
N SER A 179 20.06 -12.02 10.22
CA SER A 179 20.56 -12.31 11.56
C SER A 179 21.28 -11.09 12.18
N THR A 180 21.40 -11.09 13.51
CA THR A 180 22.23 -10.13 14.24
C THR A 180 23.68 -10.11 13.73
N PHE A 181 24.21 -11.25 13.26
CA PHE A 181 25.57 -11.35 12.75
C PHE A 181 25.75 -10.67 11.39
N GLU A 182 24.69 -10.67 10.56
CA GLU A 182 24.74 -10.02 9.24
C GLU A 182 24.48 -8.52 9.35
N SER A 183 23.42 -8.14 10.07
CA SER A 183 22.99 -6.74 10.19
C SER A 183 23.75 -5.98 11.26
N GLY A 184 24.16 -6.65 12.34
CA GLY A 184 24.69 -6.04 13.56
C GLY A 184 23.62 -5.39 14.43
N GLU A 185 22.33 -5.50 14.06
CA GLU A 185 21.22 -4.90 14.77
C GLU A 185 20.87 -5.72 16.01
N PRO A 186 20.81 -5.10 17.21
CA PRO A 186 20.48 -5.85 18.44
C PRO A 186 19.07 -6.45 18.45
N SER A 187 18.12 -5.85 17.69
CA SER A 187 16.74 -6.35 17.59
C SER A 187 16.56 -7.48 16.58
N ALA A 188 17.58 -7.72 15.73
CA ALA A 188 17.52 -8.79 14.74
C ALA A 188 17.54 -10.19 15.40
N PRO A 189 16.93 -11.21 14.78
CA PRO A 189 17.00 -12.58 15.28
C PRO A 189 18.43 -13.12 15.28
N HIS A 190 18.71 -14.13 16.11
CA HIS A 190 20.02 -14.78 16.12
C HIS A 190 20.34 -15.43 14.77
N ASP A 191 19.39 -16.18 14.23
CA ASP A 191 19.49 -16.83 12.92
C ASP A 191 18.57 -16.12 11.92
N PRO A 192 18.96 -16.00 10.64
CA PRO A 192 18.09 -15.39 9.62
C PRO A 192 16.85 -16.28 9.41
N ASP A 193 15.77 -15.68 9.01
CA ASP A 193 14.53 -16.38 8.64
C ASP A 193 13.92 -15.85 7.33
N GLU A 194 12.88 -16.52 6.86
CA GLU A 194 12.15 -16.16 5.65
C GLU A 194 10.77 -15.54 5.97
N ILE A 195 10.60 -15.02 7.18
CA ILE A 195 9.34 -14.39 7.61
C ILE A 195 9.17 -13.06 6.87
N ILE A 196 8.11 -12.96 6.11
CA ILE A 196 7.69 -11.75 5.39
C ILE A 196 6.46 -11.19 6.10
N GLN A 197 6.41 -9.89 6.30
CA GLN A 197 5.24 -9.26 6.92
C GLN A 197 3.98 -9.50 6.10
N ASP A 198 2.87 -9.78 6.80
CA ASP A 198 1.57 -10.01 6.20
C ASP A 198 1.12 -8.83 5.35
N LEU A 199 0.47 -9.11 4.23
CA LEU A 199 -0.21 -8.09 3.44
C LEU A 199 -1.66 -7.93 3.91
N THR A 200 -2.25 -6.78 3.62
CA THR A 200 -3.66 -6.53 3.93
C THR A 200 -4.39 -5.99 2.71
N TYR A 201 -5.49 -6.63 2.32
CA TYR A 201 -6.44 -5.95 1.46
C TYR A 201 -7.30 -5.05 2.34
N CYS A 202 -6.99 -3.75 2.35
CA CYS A 202 -7.75 -2.79 3.15
C CYS A 202 -9.19 -2.64 2.64
N ALA A 203 -10.06 -2.09 3.46
CA ALA A 203 -11.39 -1.65 3.05
C ALA A 203 -11.72 -0.32 3.70
N ILE A 204 -12.41 0.55 2.97
CA ILE A 204 -13.02 1.73 3.55
C ILE A 204 -14.45 1.38 3.91
N LEU A 205 -14.78 1.50 5.18
CA LEU A 205 -16.12 1.29 5.69
C LEU A 205 -16.81 2.63 5.92
N LYS A 206 -18.12 2.62 5.79
CA LYS A 206 -18.99 3.74 6.11
C LYS A 206 -20.07 3.32 7.10
N LYS A 207 -20.35 4.18 8.07
CA LYS A 207 -21.47 4.00 8.99
C LYS A 207 -22.76 4.46 8.33
N ASP A 208 -23.71 3.56 8.17
CA ASP A 208 -25.03 3.87 7.61
C ASP A 208 -26.13 3.04 8.33
N PRO A 209 -26.62 3.54 9.48
CA PRO A 209 -27.63 2.80 10.26
C PRO A 209 -29.00 2.75 9.58
N ASP A 210 -29.27 3.66 8.64
CA ASP A 210 -30.55 3.72 7.94
C ASP A 210 -30.60 2.79 6.70
N ASN A 211 -29.41 2.35 6.23
CA ASN A 211 -29.31 1.49 5.04
C ASN A 211 -28.31 0.34 5.26
N ILE A 212 -28.67 -0.59 6.11
CA ILE A 212 -27.83 -1.73 6.48
C ILE A 212 -27.66 -2.67 5.28
N LYS A 213 -26.43 -2.89 4.86
CA LYS A 213 -26.02 -3.84 3.84
C LYS A 213 -25.07 -4.86 4.43
N ILE A 214 -25.54 -6.07 4.66
CA ILE A 214 -24.68 -7.15 5.15
C ILE A 214 -23.80 -7.64 4.01
N VAL A 215 -22.50 -7.58 4.21
CA VAL A 215 -21.51 -8.12 3.26
C VAL A 215 -21.60 -9.64 3.29
N PRO A 216 -21.84 -10.33 2.16
CA PRO A 216 -21.88 -11.78 2.14
C PRO A 216 -20.48 -12.36 2.41
N PRO A 217 -20.36 -13.40 3.24
CA PRO A 217 -19.09 -14.04 3.50
C PRO A 217 -18.63 -14.88 2.31
N SER A 218 -17.35 -15.28 2.33
CA SER A 218 -16.82 -16.25 1.37
C SER A 218 -17.40 -17.65 1.61
N GLU A 219 -17.21 -18.54 0.63
CA GLU A 219 -17.62 -19.95 0.74
C GLU A 219 -16.92 -20.68 1.92
N ASN A 220 -15.70 -20.24 2.23
CA ASN A 220 -14.86 -20.84 3.28
C ASN A 220 -14.85 -20.02 4.58
N TYR A 221 -15.88 -19.23 4.83
CA TYR A 221 -15.97 -18.40 6.04
C TYR A 221 -15.92 -19.23 7.31
N ASP A 222 -14.95 -18.91 8.16
CA ASP A 222 -14.78 -19.47 9.49
C ASP A 222 -14.75 -18.36 10.54
N PRO A 223 -15.81 -18.15 11.33
CA PRO A 223 -15.84 -17.12 12.36
C PRO A 223 -14.81 -17.34 13.49
N GLU A 224 -14.37 -18.58 13.74
CA GLU A 224 -13.40 -18.88 14.80
C GLU A 224 -12.02 -18.26 14.51
N ARG A 225 -11.71 -18.02 13.24
CA ARG A 225 -10.50 -17.30 12.83
C ARG A 225 -10.40 -15.90 13.45
N PHE A 226 -11.55 -15.24 13.63
CA PHE A 226 -11.64 -13.84 14.07
C PHE A 226 -11.92 -13.69 15.57
N VAL A 227 -12.16 -14.78 16.26
CA VAL A 227 -12.21 -14.80 17.74
C VAL A 227 -10.90 -14.18 18.21
N ASN A 228 -11.03 -13.22 19.13
CA ASN A 228 -9.91 -12.49 19.65
C ASN A 228 -9.42 -11.32 18.77
N SER A 229 -10.12 -10.89 17.76
CA SER A 229 -9.84 -9.62 17.12
C SER A 229 -10.26 -8.42 17.99
N THR A 230 -11.26 -8.60 18.85
CA THR A 230 -11.71 -7.59 19.83
C THR A 230 -11.97 -8.24 21.21
N ALA A 231 -12.03 -7.41 22.24
CA ALA A 231 -12.26 -7.86 23.63
C ALA A 231 -13.69 -8.41 23.84
N GLU A 232 -14.67 -7.98 23.07
CA GLU A 232 -16.06 -8.40 23.17
C GLU A 232 -16.25 -9.87 22.77
N HIS A 233 -15.41 -10.36 21.87
CA HIS A 233 -15.45 -11.74 21.42
C HIS A 233 -14.07 -12.36 21.53
N SER A 234 -13.69 -12.71 22.77
CA SER A 234 -12.37 -13.24 23.09
C SER A 234 -12.45 -14.60 23.78
N ASN A 235 -11.43 -15.43 23.51
CA ASN A 235 -11.18 -16.69 24.18
C ASN A 235 -9.91 -16.57 25.03
N SER A 236 -10.08 -16.45 26.36
CA SER A 236 -8.99 -16.21 27.30
C SER A 236 -7.99 -17.37 27.46
N SER A 237 -8.25 -18.52 26.84
CA SER A 237 -7.36 -19.70 26.90
C SER A 237 -6.29 -19.74 25.80
N ASP A 238 -6.30 -18.79 24.87
CA ASP A 238 -5.35 -18.73 23.78
C ASP A 238 -4.03 -18.07 24.24
N GLU A 239 -2.95 -18.85 24.38
CA GLU A 239 -1.64 -18.38 24.86
C GLU A 239 -1.03 -17.27 24.01
N VAL A 240 -1.34 -17.20 22.72
CA VAL A 240 -0.93 -16.12 21.81
C VAL A 240 -1.48 -14.78 22.28
N TYR A 241 -2.55 -14.82 23.04
CA TYR A 241 -3.30 -13.68 23.55
C TYR A 241 -2.68 -12.99 24.74
N LEU A 242 -1.99 -13.70 25.58
CA LEU A 242 -1.44 -13.17 26.84
C LEU A 242 -0.43 -12.03 26.59
N ASN A 243 0.07 -11.93 25.37
CA ASN A 243 1.05 -10.92 24.95
C ASN A 243 0.45 -9.79 24.11
N HIS A 244 -0.82 -9.85 23.70
CA HIS A 244 -1.47 -8.81 22.90
C HIS A 244 -2.59 -8.12 23.69
N LYS A 245 -2.50 -6.80 23.78
CA LYS A 245 -3.59 -6.00 24.36
C LYS A 245 -4.78 -6.03 23.41
N LEU A 246 -5.88 -6.67 23.83
CA LEU A 246 -7.14 -6.58 23.13
C LEU A 246 -7.76 -5.19 23.27
N HIS A 247 -8.24 -4.69 22.17
CA HIS A 247 -9.00 -3.46 22.13
C HIS A 247 -10.50 -3.78 22.12
N ASN A 248 -11.28 -3.01 22.86
CA ASN A 248 -12.71 -3.05 22.75
C ASN A 248 -13.17 -2.37 21.44
N TRP A 249 -14.44 -2.56 21.07
CA TRP A 249 -15.01 -1.98 19.86
C TRP A 249 -14.77 -0.47 19.73
N GLU A 250 -14.94 0.30 20.79
CA GLU A 250 -14.75 1.74 20.75
C GLU A 250 -13.31 2.14 20.40
N SER A 251 -12.35 1.48 21.02
CA SER A 251 -10.92 1.68 20.72
C SER A 251 -10.58 1.22 19.30
N PHE A 252 -11.16 0.09 18.87
CA PHE A 252 -10.98 -0.43 17.52
C PHE A 252 -11.51 0.53 16.47
N ILE A 253 -12.78 0.92 16.53
CA ILE A 253 -13.40 1.77 15.51
C ILE A 253 -12.84 3.20 15.50
N SER A 254 -12.19 3.64 16.57
CA SER A 254 -11.52 4.95 16.64
C SER A 254 -10.05 4.91 16.20
N TYR A 255 -9.49 3.73 15.87
CA TYR A 255 -8.11 3.60 15.41
C TYR A 255 -7.81 4.45 14.18
N ALA A 256 -8.54 4.24 13.12
CA ALA A 256 -8.37 4.91 11.83
C ALA A 256 -9.70 5.44 11.29
N THR A 257 -10.43 6.17 12.15
CA THR A 257 -11.62 6.93 11.73
C THR A 257 -11.19 7.98 10.72
N LEU A 258 -11.85 8.02 9.59
CA LEU A 258 -11.66 9.01 8.53
C LEU A 258 -12.75 10.08 8.62
N PRO A 259 -12.56 11.28 8.05
CA PRO A 259 -13.62 12.25 7.92
C PRO A 259 -14.86 11.65 7.22
N GLY A 260 -16.06 12.13 7.58
CA GLY A 260 -17.32 11.70 6.95
C GLY A 260 -17.89 10.38 7.45
N ASP A 261 -17.70 10.04 8.72
CA ASP A 261 -18.19 8.80 9.35
C ASP A 261 -17.70 7.52 8.66
N LYS A 262 -16.45 7.55 8.23
CA LYS A 262 -15.78 6.43 7.56
C LYS A 262 -14.70 5.83 8.44
N TYR A 263 -14.26 4.64 8.10
CA TYR A 263 -13.24 3.90 8.81
C TYR A 263 -12.33 3.14 7.83
N LEU A 264 -11.02 3.26 8.02
CA LEU A 264 -10.03 2.45 7.32
C LEU A 264 -9.85 1.13 8.09
N LEU A 265 -10.26 0.03 7.46
CA LEU A 265 -10.07 -1.31 7.98
C LEU A 265 -8.74 -1.90 7.50
N ASN A 266 -7.73 -1.89 8.37
CA ASN A 266 -6.44 -2.58 8.19
C ASN A 266 -5.89 -3.15 9.50
N TRP A 267 -6.71 -3.22 10.52
CA TRP A 267 -6.41 -3.61 11.89
C TRP A 267 -7.72 -4.10 12.54
N PRO A 268 -7.78 -4.93 13.55
CA PRO A 268 -6.74 -5.32 14.51
C PRO A 268 -6.10 -6.69 14.22
N PHE A 269 -5.30 -7.18 15.19
CA PHE A 269 -4.78 -8.54 15.21
C PHE A 269 -5.88 -9.58 14.95
N ARG A 270 -5.59 -10.62 14.17
CA ARG A 270 -6.55 -11.64 13.71
C ARG A 270 -7.74 -11.09 12.91
N SER A 271 -7.62 -9.92 12.32
CA SER A 271 -8.65 -9.41 11.42
C SER A 271 -8.38 -9.81 9.97
N ASN A 272 -7.94 -8.87 9.15
CA ASN A 272 -7.80 -9.01 7.71
C ASN A 272 -6.36 -9.05 7.20
N ASP A 273 -5.36 -9.22 8.07
CA ASP A 273 -4.00 -9.47 7.64
C ASP A 273 -3.89 -10.88 7.03
N TYR A 274 -3.39 -10.92 5.80
CA TYR A 274 -3.26 -12.14 5.01
C TYR A 274 -1.80 -12.62 5.03
N PRO A 275 -1.55 -13.90 5.43
CA PRO A 275 -0.21 -14.45 5.51
C PRO A 275 0.52 -14.36 4.17
N THR A 276 1.69 -13.74 4.19
CA THR A 276 2.51 -13.53 3.01
C THR A 276 3.56 -14.61 2.90
N THR A 277 3.72 -15.17 1.69
CA THR A 277 4.72 -16.18 1.37
C THR A 277 5.51 -15.78 0.14
N ALA A 278 6.68 -16.38 -0.09
CA ALA A 278 7.49 -16.14 -1.28
C ALA A 278 6.72 -16.40 -2.60
N GLU A 279 5.69 -17.25 -2.60
CA GLU A 279 4.88 -17.53 -3.80
C GLU A 279 4.21 -16.29 -4.37
N ILE A 280 3.83 -15.32 -3.51
CA ILE A 280 3.21 -14.05 -3.95
C ILE A 280 4.18 -13.26 -4.83
N TYR A 281 5.46 -13.42 -4.60
CA TYR A 281 6.50 -12.67 -5.31
C TYR A 281 7.00 -13.41 -6.56
N ASP A 282 7.21 -14.70 -6.47
CA ASP A 282 7.91 -15.48 -7.50
C ASP A 282 7.01 -16.01 -8.62
N ASP A 283 5.68 -15.97 -8.42
CA ASP A 283 4.69 -16.47 -9.39
C ASP A 283 3.53 -15.48 -9.54
N PHE A 284 3.45 -14.79 -10.68
CA PHE A 284 2.44 -13.77 -10.97
C PHE A 284 1.00 -14.33 -10.97
N GLU A 285 0.80 -15.59 -11.41
CA GLU A 285 -0.53 -16.21 -11.40
C GLU A 285 -0.95 -16.59 -9.98
N LYS A 286 -0.02 -17.11 -9.19
CA LYS A 286 -0.26 -17.39 -7.77
C LYS A 286 -0.49 -16.09 -6.99
N ARG A 287 0.26 -15.02 -7.29
CA ARG A 287 0.01 -13.70 -6.70
C ARG A 287 -1.45 -13.32 -6.86
N LYS A 288 -1.99 -13.37 -8.07
CA LYS A 288 -3.39 -13.04 -8.34
C LYS A 288 -4.35 -13.85 -7.48
N TRP A 289 -4.11 -15.16 -7.37
CA TRP A 289 -4.92 -16.02 -6.52
C TRP A 289 -4.85 -15.62 -5.03
N HIS A 290 -3.65 -15.35 -4.52
CA HIS A 290 -3.45 -14.91 -3.14
C HIS A 290 -4.15 -13.57 -2.85
N LEU A 291 -4.09 -12.63 -3.79
CA LEU A 291 -4.75 -11.33 -3.65
C LEU A 291 -6.27 -11.45 -3.59
N GLU A 292 -6.88 -12.35 -4.38
CA GLU A 292 -8.31 -12.64 -4.25
C GLU A 292 -8.64 -13.26 -2.89
N LYS A 293 -7.80 -14.17 -2.37
CA LYS A 293 -7.97 -14.74 -1.02
C LYS A 293 -7.81 -13.69 0.09
N ALA A 294 -6.93 -12.72 -0.07
CA ALA A 294 -6.81 -11.61 0.85
C ALA A 294 -8.06 -10.71 0.86
N LYS A 295 -8.69 -10.48 -0.31
CA LYS A 295 -9.98 -9.78 -0.39
C LYS A 295 -11.11 -10.58 0.27
N GLU A 296 -11.17 -11.89 0.01
CA GLU A 296 -12.14 -12.77 0.67
C GLU A 296 -12.01 -12.68 2.20
N LEU A 297 -10.79 -12.73 2.72
CA LEU A 297 -10.53 -12.61 4.16
C LEU A 297 -11.05 -11.28 4.72
N THR A 298 -10.86 -10.17 4.02
CA THR A 298 -11.36 -8.87 4.46
C THR A 298 -12.90 -8.83 4.42
N ARG A 299 -13.54 -9.40 3.39
CA ARG A 299 -15.01 -9.54 3.36
C ARG A 299 -15.53 -10.36 4.52
N ASP A 300 -14.86 -11.46 4.82
CA ASP A 300 -15.22 -12.35 5.92
C ASP A 300 -15.11 -11.64 7.28
N TYR A 301 -14.08 -10.81 7.44
CA TYR A 301 -13.96 -10.02 8.67
C TYR A 301 -15.04 -8.92 8.76
N ILE A 302 -15.38 -8.25 7.66
CA ILE A 302 -16.51 -7.29 7.66
C ILE A 302 -17.81 -8.01 8.02
N HIS A 303 -18.07 -9.18 7.43
CA HIS A 303 -19.22 -9.99 7.78
C HIS A 303 -19.24 -10.37 9.28
N TYR A 304 -18.09 -10.74 9.84
CA TYR A 304 -17.93 -11.04 11.25
C TYR A 304 -18.23 -9.81 12.13
N MET A 305 -17.71 -8.64 11.77
CA MET A 305 -18.03 -7.38 12.47
C MET A 305 -19.54 -7.12 12.50
N GLN A 306 -20.20 -7.30 11.35
CA GLN A 306 -21.63 -7.03 11.22
C GLN A 306 -22.51 -8.04 11.98
N THR A 307 -22.12 -9.31 12.00
CA THR A 307 -23.00 -10.40 12.48
C THR A 307 -22.61 -10.95 13.84
N LYS A 308 -21.33 -11.01 14.19
CA LYS A 308 -20.80 -11.56 15.45
C LYS A 308 -20.47 -10.49 16.46
N LEU A 309 -19.86 -9.38 16.04
CA LEU A 309 -19.61 -8.24 16.92
C LEU A 309 -20.85 -7.33 17.07
N GLY A 310 -21.88 -7.51 16.22
CA GLY A 310 -23.16 -6.82 16.36
C GLY A 310 -23.18 -5.38 15.84
N HIS A 311 -22.36 -5.07 14.83
CA HIS A 311 -22.25 -3.75 14.23
C HIS A 311 -22.66 -3.74 12.74
N PRO A 312 -23.93 -4.07 12.42
CA PRO A 312 -24.39 -4.20 11.03
C PRO A 312 -24.44 -2.84 10.30
N GLU A 313 -24.39 -1.72 11.02
CA GLU A 313 -24.40 -0.36 10.47
C GLU A 313 -23.08 0.01 9.75
N TRP A 314 -22.03 -0.78 9.90
CA TRP A 314 -20.77 -0.56 9.20
C TRP A 314 -20.68 -1.47 7.96
N GLY A 315 -20.71 -0.87 6.77
CA GLY A 315 -20.61 -1.55 5.49
C GLY A 315 -19.48 -0.98 4.62
N ILE A 316 -19.18 -1.63 3.50
CA ILE A 316 -18.20 -1.14 2.52
C ILE A 316 -18.69 0.21 1.97
N ASP A 317 -17.82 1.23 1.96
CA ASP A 317 -18.11 2.52 1.33
C ASP A 317 -18.04 2.40 -0.19
N GLU A 318 -19.21 2.33 -0.83
CA GLU A 318 -19.35 2.23 -2.30
C GLU A 318 -18.84 3.47 -3.05
N SER A 319 -18.52 4.56 -2.33
CA SER A 319 -18.01 5.80 -2.92
C SER A 319 -16.48 5.94 -2.84
N ALA A 320 -15.79 5.05 -2.12
CA ALA A 320 -14.37 5.18 -1.88
C ALA A 320 -13.52 4.94 -3.15
N TYR A 321 -13.88 3.91 -3.92
CA TYR A 321 -13.15 3.50 -5.12
C TYR A 321 -14.08 3.22 -6.30
N ASP A 322 -13.59 3.42 -7.53
CA ASP A 322 -14.30 3.07 -8.79
C ASP A 322 -13.94 1.64 -9.25
N THR A 323 -13.77 0.72 -8.33
CA THR A 323 -13.55 -0.70 -8.60
C THR A 323 -14.87 -1.46 -8.57
N PRO A 324 -15.01 -2.58 -9.29
CA PRO A 324 -16.29 -3.32 -9.34
C PRO A 324 -16.79 -3.84 -7.98
N ASP A 325 -15.86 -4.01 -7.03
CA ASP A 325 -16.13 -4.54 -5.69
C ASP A 325 -15.98 -3.49 -4.58
N ASN A 326 -15.70 -2.23 -4.95
CA ASN A 326 -15.47 -1.08 -4.06
C ASN A 326 -14.26 -1.24 -3.12
N PHE A 327 -13.40 -2.21 -3.38
CA PHE A 327 -12.12 -2.35 -2.70
C PHE A 327 -11.04 -1.46 -3.33
N PRO A 328 -9.98 -1.14 -2.58
CA PRO A 328 -8.77 -0.56 -3.16
C PRO A 328 -8.27 -1.36 -4.37
N PRO A 329 -7.74 -0.73 -5.41
CA PRO A 329 -7.25 -1.46 -6.59
C PRO A 329 -6.06 -2.38 -6.31
N ILE A 330 -5.26 -2.10 -5.26
CA ILE A 330 -4.11 -2.89 -4.85
C ILE A 330 -4.15 -3.18 -3.35
N PRO A 331 -3.46 -4.23 -2.86
CA PRO A 331 -3.32 -4.48 -1.43
C PRO A 331 -2.29 -3.54 -0.78
N TYR A 332 -2.34 -3.44 0.53
CA TYR A 332 -1.27 -2.90 1.35
C TYR A 332 -0.16 -3.95 1.53
N VAL A 333 0.94 -3.76 0.83
CA VAL A 333 2.15 -4.59 0.92
C VAL A 333 3.13 -3.91 1.86
N ARG A 334 3.41 -4.53 3.01
CA ARG A 334 4.31 -3.98 4.04
C ARG A 334 5.76 -4.27 3.74
N GLU A 335 6.03 -5.44 3.16
CA GLU A 335 7.37 -5.92 2.86
C GLU A 335 7.37 -6.64 1.53
N SER A 336 8.43 -6.44 0.75
CA SER A 336 8.63 -7.10 -0.53
C SER A 336 10.08 -7.53 -0.71
N ARG A 337 10.50 -7.79 -1.95
CA ARG A 337 11.91 -8.03 -2.27
C ARG A 337 12.75 -6.83 -1.87
N ARG A 338 13.71 -7.05 -0.98
CA ARG A 338 14.68 -6.05 -0.59
C ARG A 338 15.95 -6.19 -1.41
N GLY A 339 16.22 -5.20 -2.27
CA GLY A 339 17.41 -5.18 -3.12
C GLY A 339 18.69 -5.10 -2.27
N ILE A 340 19.70 -5.88 -2.65
CA ILE A 340 21.00 -5.85 -1.99
C ILE A 340 21.82 -4.69 -2.57
N GLY A 341 21.90 -3.60 -1.81
CA GLY A 341 22.63 -2.37 -2.18
C GLY A 341 24.04 -2.32 -1.60
N ASN A 342 24.75 -1.26 -1.96
CA ASN A 342 26.10 -0.97 -1.41
C ASN A 342 26.02 -0.44 0.04
N TYR A 343 24.91 0.12 0.45
CA TYR A 343 24.62 0.55 1.81
C TYR A 343 23.42 -0.23 2.34
N TYR A 344 23.52 -0.67 3.56
CA TYR A 344 22.49 -1.38 4.28
C TYR A 344 21.93 -0.48 5.39
N MET A 345 20.68 -0.03 5.22
CA MET A 345 20.01 0.79 6.23
C MET A 345 19.66 -0.08 7.44
N ARG A 346 19.93 0.41 8.63
CA ARG A 346 19.80 -0.32 9.89
C ARG A 346 18.94 0.45 10.89
N GLU A 347 18.54 -0.20 11.97
CA GLU A 347 17.66 0.40 12.98
C GLU A 347 18.20 1.73 13.53
N TRP A 348 19.50 1.89 13.72
CA TRP A 348 20.10 3.16 14.21
C TRP A 348 20.18 4.27 13.15
N ASP A 349 19.89 3.97 11.90
CA ASP A 349 19.77 5.01 10.86
C ASP A 349 18.42 5.73 10.94
N VAL A 350 17.41 5.07 11.53
CA VAL A 350 16.02 5.55 11.59
C VAL A 350 15.49 5.77 13.00
N VAL A 351 16.01 5.05 13.98
CA VAL A 351 15.63 5.20 15.38
C VAL A 351 16.73 5.97 16.10
N PRO A 352 16.51 7.25 16.49
CA PRO A 352 17.44 7.97 17.32
C PRO A 352 17.46 7.33 18.70
N ASP A 353 18.50 6.58 18.97
CA ASP A 353 18.71 5.94 20.26
C ASP A 353 19.73 6.70 21.11
N GLU A 354 19.91 6.21 22.35
CA GLU A 354 20.93 6.75 23.27
C GLU A 354 22.37 6.58 22.73
N TYR A 355 22.58 5.80 21.65
CA TYR A 355 23.88 5.55 21.02
C TYR A 355 24.24 6.60 19.97
N THR A 356 23.27 7.20 19.30
CA THR A 356 23.50 8.27 18.31
C THR A 356 23.61 9.65 18.93
N LEU A 357 23.23 9.81 20.20
CA LEU A 357 23.33 11.06 20.95
C LEU A 357 24.62 11.19 21.81
N ARG A 358 25.59 10.29 21.63
CA ARG A 358 26.89 10.33 22.30
C ARG A 358 27.99 10.91 21.45
#